data_860f174f1367bb06d2cac2a613cbd015
#
_entry.id   860f174f1367bb06d2cac2a613cbd015
#
_cell.length_a   1.000
_cell.length_b   1.000
_cell.length_c   1.000
_cell.angle_alpha   90.00
_cell.angle_beta   90.00
_cell.angle_gamma   90.00
#
_symmetry.space_group_name_H-M   'P 1'
#
loop_
_entity.id
_entity.type
_entity.pdbx_description
1 polymer ?
#
loop_
_entity_poly.entity_id
_entity_poly.type
_entity_poly.pdbx_seq_one_letter_code
_entity_poly.pdbx_strand_id
1 'polypeptide(L)'
;MVLVVVAKDNDDCVWFFDRVSLLLNIVGSSCKRHGMLRHHQYANVMKALECGILESGSGLNQEMGLPRPGDTRWGSHYKTVVNMIAMYPTIHDVLIALGRDTSQRGEWPKIHTMVGVFESFDFIFSAHLMLDILGHTNELSECLQRKDQDILNAMSLVRLAKSKMQQMRSKGWVSFLQRVTIFCNKYGIQVPRMEHNYVPYGRSARFAQDQTNDDHFRREVYIGVIDKISQELDSRFDEVNMELLTCMAALNPADSFASFDANKVHRLAKFYPNDFSSSDLLRLDLQLETFIDDMRKDEMFKGLNNLVDLSVKLVETKRDKVYH
;
A
#
# COMPACT_ATOMS: atom_id res chain seq x y z
N MET A 1 -5.17 5.00 4.62
CA MET A 1 -6.14 6.07 4.30
C MET A 1 -5.87 6.76 2.97
N VAL A 2 -4.63 7.11 2.58
CA VAL A 2 -4.31 7.72 1.26
C VAL A 2 -4.91 6.93 0.09
N LEU A 3 -4.68 5.64 0.05
CA LEU A 3 -5.17 4.75 -1.01
C LEU A 3 -6.70 4.57 -1.02
N VAL A 4 -7.38 4.76 0.13
CA VAL A 4 -8.87 4.72 0.18
C VAL A 4 -9.48 5.87 -0.61
N VAL A 5 -8.89 7.06 -0.50
CA VAL A 5 -9.37 8.25 -1.21
C VAL A 5 -9.14 8.06 -2.70
N VAL A 6 -7.93 7.67 -3.10
CA VAL A 6 -7.61 7.45 -4.52
C VAL A 6 -8.47 6.35 -5.15
N ALA A 7 -8.69 5.24 -4.41
CA ALA A 7 -9.53 4.14 -4.88
C ALA A 7 -11.03 4.50 -4.98
N LYS A 8 -11.48 5.59 -4.34
CA LYS A 8 -12.87 6.08 -4.45
C LYS A 8 -13.04 7.18 -5.50
N ASP A 9 -11.99 7.93 -5.76
CA ASP A 9 -12.04 9.14 -6.59
C ASP A 9 -11.47 8.94 -8.00
N ASN A 10 -10.96 7.73 -8.32
CA ASN A 10 -10.47 7.40 -9.66
C ASN A 10 -11.27 6.23 -10.22
N ASP A 11 -11.97 6.46 -11.33
CA ASP A 11 -12.89 5.49 -11.93
C ASP A 11 -12.22 4.17 -12.32
N ASP A 12 -10.97 4.20 -12.80
CA ASP A 12 -10.22 3.00 -13.16
C ASP A 12 -9.85 2.17 -11.93
N CYS A 13 -9.49 2.85 -10.82
CA CYS A 13 -9.25 2.18 -9.53
C CYS A 13 -10.53 1.58 -8.96
N VAL A 14 -11.64 2.32 -8.98
CA VAL A 14 -12.97 1.82 -8.56
C VAL A 14 -13.33 0.60 -9.38
N TRP A 15 -13.25 0.71 -10.71
CA TRP A 15 -13.54 -0.40 -11.62
C TRP A 15 -12.70 -1.63 -11.28
N PHE A 16 -11.40 -1.47 -11.09
CA PHE A 16 -10.49 -2.58 -10.76
C PHE A 16 -10.86 -3.26 -9.44
N PHE A 17 -11.03 -2.51 -8.35
CA PHE A 17 -11.35 -3.10 -7.04
C PHE A 17 -12.74 -3.72 -6.99
N ASP A 18 -13.71 -3.18 -7.72
CA ASP A 18 -15.02 -3.81 -7.89
C ASP A 18 -14.91 -5.17 -8.60
N ARG A 19 -14.05 -5.28 -9.63
CA ARG A 19 -13.80 -6.54 -10.32
C ARG A 19 -13.05 -7.55 -9.44
N VAL A 20 -12.07 -7.09 -8.66
CA VAL A 20 -11.40 -7.93 -7.65
C VAL A 20 -12.42 -8.43 -6.61
N SER A 21 -13.27 -7.57 -6.09
CA SER A 21 -14.33 -7.95 -5.13
C SER A 21 -15.30 -8.97 -5.72
N LEU A 22 -15.70 -8.76 -6.98
CA LEU A 22 -16.54 -9.70 -7.71
C LEU A 22 -15.86 -11.07 -7.90
N LEU A 23 -14.58 -11.07 -8.30
CA LEU A 23 -13.76 -12.28 -8.44
C LEU A 23 -13.70 -13.06 -7.12
N LEU A 24 -13.37 -12.37 -6.01
CA LEU A 24 -13.30 -12.97 -4.68
C LEU A 24 -14.65 -13.55 -4.24
N ASN A 25 -15.75 -12.88 -4.58
CA ASN A 25 -17.10 -13.39 -4.33
C ASN A 25 -17.40 -14.63 -5.16
N ILE A 26 -17.01 -14.68 -6.43
CA ILE A 26 -17.22 -15.86 -7.29
C ILE A 26 -16.41 -17.04 -6.76
N VAL A 27 -15.11 -16.86 -6.54
CA VAL A 27 -14.19 -17.96 -6.16
C VAL A 27 -14.38 -18.37 -4.69
N GLY A 28 -14.74 -17.42 -3.82
CA GLY A 28 -14.85 -17.62 -2.37
C GLY A 28 -16.27 -17.89 -1.85
N SER A 29 -17.29 -18.09 -2.71
CA SER A 29 -18.69 -18.16 -2.29
C SER A 29 -19.08 -19.46 -1.59
N SER A 30 -18.31 -20.55 -1.73
CA SER A 30 -18.63 -21.84 -1.11
C SER A 30 -17.38 -22.67 -0.83
N CYS A 31 -17.49 -23.62 0.12
CA CYS A 31 -16.45 -24.62 0.40
C CYS A 31 -16.08 -25.43 -0.85
N LYS A 32 -17.06 -25.74 -1.72
CA LYS A 32 -16.81 -26.43 -3.00
C LYS A 32 -15.83 -25.63 -3.88
N ARG A 33 -16.04 -24.32 -4.03
CA ARG A 33 -15.20 -23.44 -4.87
C ARG A 33 -13.81 -23.23 -4.25
N HIS A 34 -13.72 -23.12 -2.95
CA HIS A 34 -12.44 -23.14 -2.23
C HIS A 34 -11.67 -24.45 -2.47
N GLY A 35 -12.37 -25.59 -2.42
CA GLY A 35 -11.78 -26.89 -2.75
C GLY A 35 -11.29 -26.97 -4.20
N MET A 36 -12.04 -26.41 -5.16
CA MET A 36 -11.60 -26.31 -6.56
C MET A 36 -10.32 -25.47 -6.69
N LEU A 37 -10.25 -24.32 -6.02
CA LEU A 37 -9.06 -23.46 -6.05
C LEU A 37 -7.81 -24.22 -5.55
N ARG A 38 -7.92 -24.93 -4.43
CA ARG A 38 -6.84 -25.77 -3.89
C ARG A 38 -6.44 -26.88 -4.85
N HIS A 39 -7.40 -27.58 -5.41
CA HIS A 39 -7.16 -28.67 -6.35
C HIS A 39 -6.40 -28.18 -7.60
N HIS A 40 -6.86 -27.11 -8.22
CA HIS A 40 -6.19 -26.53 -9.39
C HIS A 40 -4.81 -25.96 -9.04
N GLN A 41 -4.65 -25.33 -7.86
CA GLN A 41 -3.35 -24.86 -7.42
C GLN A 41 -2.36 -26.02 -7.26
N TYR A 42 -2.77 -27.09 -6.59
CA TYR A 42 -1.95 -28.29 -6.44
C TYR A 42 -1.53 -28.87 -7.81
N ALA A 43 -2.49 -29.02 -8.72
CA ALA A 43 -2.23 -29.52 -10.07
C ALA A 43 -1.25 -28.62 -10.84
N ASN A 44 -1.37 -27.30 -10.76
CA ASN A 44 -0.48 -26.35 -11.42
C ASN A 44 0.92 -26.36 -10.81
N VAL A 45 1.05 -26.48 -9.50
CA VAL A 45 2.36 -26.62 -8.81
C VAL A 45 3.03 -27.93 -9.21
N MET A 46 2.30 -29.06 -9.19
CA MET A 46 2.86 -30.35 -9.61
C MET A 46 3.35 -30.34 -11.05
N LYS A 47 2.56 -29.79 -11.96
CA LYS A 47 2.97 -29.64 -13.37
C LYS A 47 4.21 -28.76 -13.52
N ALA A 48 4.33 -27.67 -12.76
CA ALA A 48 5.48 -26.79 -12.81
C ALA A 48 6.75 -27.44 -12.22
N LEU A 49 6.61 -28.30 -11.19
CA LEU A 49 7.70 -29.12 -10.65
C LEU A 49 8.15 -30.17 -11.66
N GLU A 50 7.23 -30.89 -12.30
CA GLU A 50 7.53 -31.89 -13.35
C GLU A 50 8.26 -31.27 -14.54
N CYS A 51 7.90 -30.02 -14.91
CA CYS A 51 8.56 -29.27 -15.98
C CYS A 51 9.89 -28.61 -15.55
N GLY A 52 10.31 -28.73 -14.30
CA GLY A 52 11.51 -28.08 -13.78
C GLY A 52 11.43 -26.55 -13.69
N ILE A 53 10.21 -25.99 -13.74
CA ILE A 53 9.98 -24.54 -13.61
C ILE A 53 10.04 -24.10 -12.15
N LEU A 54 9.66 -24.99 -11.22
CA LEU A 54 9.72 -24.78 -9.77
C LEU A 54 10.72 -25.77 -9.15
N GLU A 55 11.37 -25.32 -8.07
CA GLU A 55 12.21 -26.18 -7.24
C GLU A 55 11.38 -26.82 -6.13
N SER A 56 11.70 -28.09 -5.80
CA SER A 56 11.12 -28.78 -4.66
C SER A 56 11.94 -28.52 -3.40
N GLY A 57 11.28 -28.27 -2.26
CA GLY A 57 11.96 -28.07 -0.99
C GLY A 57 10.98 -27.93 0.18
N SER A 58 11.47 -28.19 1.41
CA SER A 58 10.66 -28.02 2.61
C SER A 58 10.25 -26.55 2.79
N GLY A 59 8.94 -26.29 2.85
CA GLY A 59 8.39 -24.92 2.97
C GLY A 59 8.27 -24.17 1.64
N LEU A 60 8.75 -24.70 0.52
CA LEU A 60 8.50 -24.14 -0.81
C LEU A 60 7.10 -24.53 -1.32
N ASN A 61 6.55 -23.71 -2.21
CA ASN A 61 5.29 -23.97 -2.91
C ASN A 61 4.09 -24.22 -1.98
N GLN A 62 4.03 -23.48 -0.86
CA GLN A 62 2.92 -23.57 0.09
C GLN A 62 1.59 -23.17 -0.55
N GLU A 63 0.50 -23.71 -0.01
CA GLU A 63 -0.86 -23.34 -0.42
C GLU A 63 -1.09 -21.84 -0.24
N MET A 64 -1.45 -21.16 -1.33
CA MET A 64 -1.80 -19.74 -1.33
C MET A 64 -3.33 -19.61 -1.37
N GLY A 65 -3.85 -18.76 -0.48
CA GLY A 65 -5.26 -18.40 -0.49
C GLY A 65 -5.50 -17.03 -1.12
N LEU A 66 -6.74 -16.75 -1.49
CA LEU A 66 -7.17 -15.41 -1.88
C LEU A 66 -7.87 -14.76 -0.67
N PRO A 67 -7.15 -13.99 0.15
CA PRO A 67 -7.74 -13.33 1.31
C PRO A 67 -8.72 -12.25 0.84
N ARG A 68 -9.84 -12.10 1.55
CA ARG A 68 -10.71 -10.95 1.35
C ARG A 68 -10.07 -9.75 2.03
N PRO A 69 -9.85 -8.64 1.31
CA PRO A 69 -9.35 -7.44 1.94
C PRO A 69 -10.39 -6.89 2.92
N GLY A 70 -9.94 -6.41 4.07
CA GLY A 70 -10.79 -5.65 4.99
C GLY A 70 -10.88 -4.19 4.55
N ASP A 71 -12.05 -3.57 4.76
CA ASP A 71 -12.37 -2.21 4.27
C ASP A 71 -11.42 -1.10 4.76
N THR A 72 -10.68 -1.35 5.84
CA THR A 72 -9.83 -0.35 6.50
C THR A 72 -8.33 -0.63 6.45
N ARG A 73 -7.90 -1.83 6.03
CA ARG A 73 -6.49 -2.26 6.08
C ARG A 73 -5.94 -2.55 4.68
N TRP A 74 -5.22 -1.61 4.12
CA TRP A 74 -4.66 -1.70 2.76
C TRP A 74 -3.57 -2.75 2.58
N GLY A 75 -2.86 -3.16 3.63
CA GLY A 75 -1.98 -4.33 3.58
C GLY A 75 -2.69 -5.61 3.16
N SER A 76 -4.01 -5.74 3.47
CA SER A 76 -4.81 -6.86 3.00
C SER A 76 -5.08 -6.80 1.48
N HIS A 77 -5.27 -5.59 0.91
CA HIS A 77 -5.40 -5.42 -0.54
C HIS A 77 -4.09 -5.77 -1.27
N TYR A 78 -2.95 -5.34 -0.75
CA TYR A 78 -1.64 -5.72 -1.31
C TYR A 78 -1.49 -7.24 -1.40
N LYS A 79 -1.71 -7.95 -0.30
CA LYS A 79 -1.64 -9.42 -0.26
C LYS A 79 -2.62 -10.07 -1.24
N THR A 80 -3.82 -9.52 -1.38
CA THR A 80 -4.83 -10.03 -2.35
C THR A 80 -4.32 -9.87 -3.78
N VAL A 81 -3.79 -8.70 -4.15
CA VAL A 81 -3.26 -8.43 -5.49
C VAL A 81 -2.05 -9.31 -5.79
N VAL A 82 -1.11 -9.44 -4.85
CA VAL A 82 0.05 -10.35 -4.97
C VAL A 82 -0.40 -11.77 -5.25
N ASN A 83 -1.29 -12.30 -4.41
CA ASN A 83 -1.77 -13.67 -4.54
C ASN A 83 -2.58 -13.87 -5.84
N MET A 84 -3.39 -12.89 -6.22
CA MET A 84 -4.18 -12.94 -7.46
C MET A 84 -3.27 -13.04 -8.71
N ILE A 85 -2.21 -12.25 -8.77
CA ILE A 85 -1.25 -12.30 -9.88
C ILE A 85 -0.45 -13.61 -9.86
N ALA A 86 0.03 -14.04 -8.69
CA ALA A 86 0.78 -15.28 -8.54
C ALA A 86 -0.05 -16.53 -8.87
N MET A 87 -1.35 -16.51 -8.52
CA MET A 87 -2.30 -17.60 -8.78
C MET A 87 -3.08 -17.41 -10.07
N TYR A 88 -2.68 -16.50 -10.97
CA TYR A 88 -3.43 -16.18 -12.18
C TYR A 88 -3.88 -17.43 -12.96
N PRO A 89 -3.00 -18.41 -13.31
CA PRO A 89 -3.43 -19.59 -14.05
C PRO A 89 -4.43 -20.43 -13.25
N THR A 90 -4.24 -20.57 -11.95
CA THR A 90 -5.15 -21.34 -11.08
C THR A 90 -6.54 -20.72 -11.02
N ILE A 91 -6.61 -19.39 -10.87
CA ILE A 91 -7.87 -18.64 -10.82
C ILE A 91 -8.58 -18.76 -12.17
N HIS A 92 -7.83 -18.60 -13.26
CA HIS A 92 -8.36 -18.74 -14.62
C HIS A 92 -8.98 -20.12 -14.84
N ASP A 93 -8.28 -21.22 -14.48
CA ASP A 93 -8.77 -22.58 -14.60
C ASP A 93 -10.06 -22.79 -13.81
N VAL A 94 -10.13 -22.26 -12.58
CA VAL A 94 -11.34 -22.31 -11.74
C VAL A 94 -12.49 -21.54 -12.38
N LEU A 95 -12.27 -20.35 -12.90
CA LEU A 95 -13.33 -19.57 -13.59
C LEU A 95 -13.87 -20.31 -14.81
N ILE A 96 -13.00 -20.91 -15.63
CA ILE A 96 -13.39 -21.72 -16.78
C ILE A 96 -14.18 -22.96 -16.34
N ALA A 97 -13.73 -23.66 -15.30
CA ALA A 97 -14.43 -24.83 -14.77
C ALA A 97 -15.83 -24.46 -14.22
N LEU A 98 -15.96 -23.34 -13.51
CA LEU A 98 -17.23 -22.83 -13.03
C LEU A 98 -18.18 -22.41 -14.16
N GLY A 99 -17.64 -21.82 -15.25
CA GLY A 99 -18.41 -21.47 -16.45
C GLY A 99 -18.97 -22.69 -17.20
N ARG A 100 -18.37 -23.88 -17.02
CA ARG A 100 -18.83 -25.15 -17.60
C ARG A 100 -19.80 -25.92 -16.69
N ASP A 101 -19.89 -25.56 -15.41
CA ASP A 101 -20.76 -26.27 -14.45
C ASP A 101 -22.23 -25.92 -14.70
N THR A 102 -22.97 -26.85 -15.31
CA THR A 102 -24.39 -26.69 -15.65
C THR A 102 -25.30 -26.52 -14.45
N SER A 103 -24.86 -26.92 -13.25
CA SER A 103 -25.59 -26.72 -12.00
C SER A 103 -25.69 -25.27 -11.57
N GLN A 104 -24.87 -24.40 -12.13
CA GLN A 104 -24.73 -22.98 -11.79
C GLN A 104 -25.32 -22.03 -12.86
N ARG A 105 -26.34 -22.47 -13.60
CA ARG A 105 -26.89 -21.70 -14.74
C ARG A 105 -27.27 -20.24 -14.40
N GLY A 106 -27.77 -19.98 -13.20
CA GLY A 106 -28.15 -18.62 -12.75
C GLY A 106 -26.97 -17.66 -12.60
N GLU A 107 -25.75 -18.17 -12.34
CA GLU A 107 -24.53 -17.36 -12.18
C GLU A 107 -23.68 -17.31 -13.46
N TRP A 108 -24.04 -18.07 -14.47
CA TRP A 108 -23.29 -18.23 -15.71
C TRP A 108 -22.95 -16.90 -16.42
N PRO A 109 -23.87 -15.94 -16.59
CA PRO A 109 -23.54 -14.65 -17.21
C PRO A 109 -22.48 -13.88 -16.40
N LYS A 110 -22.58 -13.93 -15.07
CA LYS A 110 -21.64 -13.27 -14.16
C LYS A 110 -20.23 -13.88 -14.24
N ILE A 111 -20.15 -15.21 -14.28
CA ILE A 111 -18.88 -15.94 -14.39
C ILE A 111 -18.25 -15.66 -15.76
N HIS A 112 -19.04 -15.72 -16.84
CA HIS A 112 -18.56 -15.45 -18.20
C HIS A 112 -18.03 -14.03 -18.37
N THR A 113 -18.74 -13.05 -17.82
CA THR A 113 -18.26 -11.66 -17.80
C THR A 113 -16.96 -11.55 -17.03
N MET A 114 -16.83 -12.27 -15.90
CA MET A 114 -15.60 -12.23 -15.09
C MET A 114 -14.42 -12.89 -15.81
N VAL A 115 -14.64 -13.98 -16.55
CA VAL A 115 -13.60 -14.58 -17.40
C VAL A 115 -13.08 -13.54 -18.40
N GLY A 116 -13.96 -12.88 -19.15
CA GLY A 116 -13.55 -11.87 -20.13
C GLY A 116 -12.82 -10.68 -19.50
N VAL A 117 -13.25 -10.23 -18.31
CA VAL A 117 -12.51 -9.19 -17.55
C VAL A 117 -11.14 -9.69 -17.15
N PHE A 118 -11.03 -10.89 -16.62
CA PHE A 118 -9.80 -11.48 -16.12
C PHE A 118 -8.77 -11.72 -17.25
N GLU A 119 -9.24 -11.96 -18.47
CA GLU A 119 -8.44 -12.10 -19.69
C GLU A 119 -8.17 -10.76 -20.40
N SER A 120 -8.61 -9.62 -19.86
CA SER A 120 -8.42 -8.31 -20.49
C SER A 120 -7.08 -7.67 -20.11
N PHE A 121 -6.52 -6.91 -21.07
CA PHE A 121 -5.33 -6.10 -20.83
C PHE A 121 -5.59 -5.05 -19.73
N ASP A 122 -6.75 -4.40 -19.74
CA ASP A 122 -7.15 -3.37 -18.75
C ASP A 122 -7.05 -3.90 -17.31
N PHE A 123 -7.56 -5.12 -17.08
CA PHE A 123 -7.50 -5.73 -15.74
C PHE A 123 -6.07 -6.07 -15.31
N ILE A 124 -5.29 -6.67 -16.20
CA ILE A 124 -3.89 -7.05 -15.91
C ILE A 124 -3.03 -5.81 -15.72
N PHE A 125 -3.23 -4.78 -16.53
CA PHE A 125 -2.56 -3.50 -16.39
C PHE A 125 -2.83 -2.88 -15.01
N SER A 126 -4.10 -2.77 -14.64
CA SER A 126 -4.53 -2.24 -13.34
C SER A 126 -4.00 -3.09 -12.17
N ALA A 127 -4.01 -4.43 -12.29
CA ALA A 127 -3.46 -5.33 -11.28
C ALA A 127 -1.98 -5.10 -11.03
N HIS A 128 -1.17 -4.94 -12.09
CA HIS A 128 0.27 -4.67 -11.96
C HIS A 128 0.54 -3.25 -11.45
N LEU A 129 -0.26 -2.26 -11.86
CA LEU A 129 -0.15 -0.90 -11.33
C LEU A 129 -0.44 -0.88 -9.83
N MET A 130 -1.52 -1.53 -9.40
CA MET A 130 -1.84 -1.64 -7.97
C MET A 130 -0.80 -2.45 -7.20
N LEU A 131 -0.21 -3.49 -7.80
CA LEU A 131 0.88 -4.24 -7.20
C LEU A 131 2.08 -3.34 -6.88
N ASP A 132 2.53 -2.53 -7.84
CA ASP A 132 3.67 -1.62 -7.67
C ASP A 132 3.36 -0.54 -6.61
N ILE A 133 2.21 0.11 -6.72
CA ILE A 133 1.80 1.18 -5.81
C ILE A 133 1.62 0.67 -4.37
N LEU A 134 0.85 -0.41 -4.22
CA LEU A 134 0.61 -1.01 -2.90
C LEU A 134 1.90 -1.56 -2.31
N GLY A 135 2.78 -2.15 -3.12
CA GLY A 135 4.09 -2.62 -2.69
C GLY A 135 4.95 -1.52 -2.09
N HIS A 136 5.05 -0.37 -2.76
CA HIS A 136 5.83 0.77 -2.27
C HIS A 136 5.23 1.47 -1.04
N THR A 137 3.93 1.33 -0.81
CA THR A 137 3.24 1.97 0.33
C THR A 137 2.96 1.00 1.49
N ASN A 138 3.13 -0.31 1.27
CA ASN A 138 2.82 -1.32 2.29
C ASN A 138 3.74 -1.21 3.51
N GLU A 139 5.04 -1.07 3.29
CA GLU A 139 6.02 -0.90 4.39
C GLU A 139 5.71 0.32 5.24
N LEU A 140 5.36 1.44 4.60
CA LEU A 140 4.89 2.64 5.31
C LEU A 140 3.62 2.36 6.09
N SER A 141 2.65 1.67 5.50
CA SER A 141 1.38 1.35 6.14
C SER A 141 1.56 0.43 7.36
N GLU A 142 2.39 -0.59 7.25
CA GLU A 142 2.71 -1.51 8.36
C GLU A 142 3.45 -0.79 9.48
N CYS A 143 4.40 0.07 9.12
CA CYS A 143 5.16 0.84 10.07
C CYS A 143 4.24 1.77 10.87
N LEU A 144 3.40 2.58 10.21
CA LEU A 144 2.49 3.51 10.86
C LEU A 144 1.40 2.84 11.74
N GLN A 145 1.23 1.52 11.65
CA GLN A 145 0.27 0.76 12.47
C GLN A 145 0.90 0.15 13.73
N ARG A 146 2.22 0.20 13.88
CA ARG A 146 2.91 -0.33 15.07
C ARG A 146 2.69 0.59 16.26
N LYS A 147 2.52 0.00 17.45
CA LYS A 147 2.35 0.76 18.69
C LYS A 147 3.66 1.39 19.19
N ASP A 148 4.78 0.76 18.86
CA ASP A 148 6.16 1.13 19.22
C ASP A 148 6.86 1.89 18.08
N GLN A 149 6.08 2.66 17.29
CA GLN A 149 6.58 3.33 16.10
C GLN A 149 7.64 4.39 16.45
N ASP A 150 8.81 4.24 15.87
CA ASP A 150 9.81 5.31 15.81
C ASP A 150 9.41 6.37 14.76
N ILE A 151 9.24 7.61 15.23
CA ILE A 151 8.83 8.75 14.41
C ILE A 151 9.84 9.00 13.28
N LEU A 152 11.14 8.93 13.56
CA LEU A 152 12.18 9.18 12.55
C LEU A 152 12.15 8.13 11.45
N ASN A 153 11.95 6.86 11.81
CA ASN A 153 11.81 5.79 10.84
C ASN A 153 10.55 5.97 9.99
N ALA A 154 9.40 6.30 10.62
CA ALA A 154 8.18 6.61 9.89
C ALA A 154 8.36 7.73 8.86
N MET A 155 9.04 8.82 9.24
CA MET A 155 9.34 9.94 8.34
C MET A 155 10.25 9.55 7.19
N SER A 156 11.24 8.70 7.45
CA SER A 156 12.13 8.16 6.41
C SER A 156 11.34 7.35 5.38
N LEU A 157 10.42 6.51 5.84
CA LEU A 157 9.54 5.70 4.97
C LEU A 157 8.57 6.57 4.17
N VAL A 158 8.03 7.65 4.75
CA VAL A 158 7.21 8.63 4.00
C VAL A 158 8.02 9.25 2.86
N ARG A 159 9.24 9.72 3.14
CA ARG A 159 10.12 10.30 2.10
C ARG A 159 10.45 9.27 1.03
N LEU A 160 10.73 8.03 1.42
CA LEU A 160 11.00 6.93 0.49
C LEU A 160 9.79 6.65 -0.41
N ALA A 161 8.58 6.56 0.17
CA ALA A 161 7.35 6.35 -0.59
C ALA A 161 7.12 7.48 -1.62
N LYS A 162 7.25 8.75 -1.20
CA LYS A 162 7.17 9.92 -2.11
C LYS A 162 8.20 9.84 -3.24
N SER A 163 9.45 9.51 -2.92
CA SER A 163 10.54 9.36 -3.89
C SER A 163 10.24 8.23 -4.89
N LYS A 164 9.68 7.10 -4.43
CA LYS A 164 9.30 5.98 -5.30
C LYS A 164 8.16 6.35 -6.24
N MET A 165 7.13 7.06 -5.77
CA MET A 165 6.05 7.57 -6.62
C MET A 165 6.62 8.50 -7.71
N GLN A 166 7.50 9.42 -7.35
CA GLN A 166 8.15 10.32 -8.32
C GLN A 166 9.05 9.56 -9.32
N GLN A 167 9.75 8.53 -8.88
CA GLN A 167 10.55 7.68 -9.77
C GLN A 167 9.67 6.90 -10.77
N MET A 168 8.56 6.32 -10.29
CA MET A 168 7.59 5.66 -11.16
C MET A 168 7.06 6.64 -12.20
N ARG A 169 6.60 7.81 -11.76
CA ARG A 169 6.05 8.86 -12.63
C ARG A 169 7.00 9.28 -13.75
N SER A 170 8.26 9.52 -13.40
CA SER A 170 9.23 10.13 -14.33
C SER A 170 9.92 9.12 -15.25
N LYS A 171 10.19 7.91 -14.77
CA LYS A 171 11.03 6.92 -15.48
C LYS A 171 10.44 5.51 -15.51
N GLY A 172 9.34 5.25 -14.82
CA GLY A 172 8.82 3.90 -14.61
C GLY A 172 8.02 3.31 -15.78
N TRP A 173 7.47 4.15 -16.67
CA TRP A 173 6.51 3.72 -17.70
C TRP A 173 7.00 2.57 -18.58
N VAL A 174 8.16 2.71 -19.19
CA VAL A 174 8.67 1.73 -20.16
C VAL A 174 8.86 0.35 -19.52
N SER A 175 9.52 0.32 -18.36
CA SER A 175 9.76 -0.94 -17.64
C SER A 175 8.48 -1.55 -17.10
N PHE A 176 7.53 -0.72 -16.67
CA PHE A 176 6.21 -1.15 -16.23
C PHE A 176 5.43 -1.80 -17.39
N LEU A 177 5.29 -1.11 -18.51
CA LEU A 177 4.58 -1.63 -19.69
C LEU A 177 5.22 -2.93 -20.21
N GLN A 178 6.56 -3.01 -20.19
CA GLN A 178 7.28 -4.23 -20.57
C GLN A 178 6.92 -5.41 -19.66
N ARG A 179 6.88 -5.24 -18.35
CA ARG A 179 6.47 -6.31 -17.40
C ARG A 179 5.04 -6.77 -17.65
N VAL A 180 4.10 -5.82 -17.84
CA VAL A 180 2.70 -6.13 -18.16
C VAL A 180 2.62 -6.91 -19.48
N THR A 181 3.34 -6.46 -20.51
CA THR A 181 3.37 -7.13 -21.83
C THR A 181 3.91 -8.55 -21.73
N ILE A 182 5.00 -8.77 -20.98
CA ILE A 182 5.57 -10.11 -20.75
C ILE A 182 4.53 -11.02 -20.08
N PHE A 183 3.83 -10.52 -19.08
CA PHE A 183 2.78 -11.27 -18.40
C PHE A 183 1.62 -11.61 -19.35
N CYS A 184 1.12 -10.64 -20.10
CA CYS A 184 0.05 -10.82 -21.08
C CYS A 184 0.43 -11.88 -22.13
N ASN A 185 1.64 -11.78 -22.71
CA ASN A 185 2.14 -12.74 -23.69
C ASN A 185 2.26 -14.15 -23.12
N LYS A 186 2.70 -14.30 -21.87
CA LYS A 186 2.80 -15.59 -21.18
C LYS A 186 1.45 -16.31 -21.08
N TYR A 187 0.37 -15.54 -20.90
CA TYR A 187 -0.97 -16.10 -20.71
C TYR A 187 -1.91 -15.91 -21.92
N GLY A 188 -1.37 -15.50 -23.07
CA GLY A 188 -2.15 -15.35 -24.31
C GLY A 188 -3.15 -14.18 -24.30
N ILE A 189 -2.93 -13.18 -23.46
CA ILE A 189 -3.78 -11.99 -23.37
C ILE A 189 -3.35 -11.01 -24.46
N GLN A 190 -4.32 -10.51 -25.21
CA GLN A 190 -4.05 -9.58 -26.30
C GLN A 190 -3.59 -8.21 -25.74
N VAL A 191 -2.36 -7.80 -26.10
CA VAL A 191 -1.83 -6.47 -25.79
C VAL A 191 -2.29 -5.49 -26.86
N PRO A 192 -2.95 -4.37 -26.50
CA PRO A 192 -3.36 -3.38 -27.48
C PRO A 192 -2.14 -2.65 -28.05
N ARG A 193 -2.24 -2.23 -29.32
CA ARG A 193 -1.23 -1.36 -29.92
C ARG A 193 -1.39 0.05 -29.36
N MET A 194 -0.33 0.59 -28.77
CA MET A 194 -0.37 1.87 -28.04
C MET A 194 -0.72 3.06 -28.94
N GLU A 195 -0.43 2.97 -30.23
CA GLU A 195 -0.72 4.02 -31.23
C GLU A 195 -2.18 4.02 -31.71
N HIS A 196 -2.93 2.94 -31.46
CA HIS A 196 -4.34 2.87 -31.90
C HIS A 196 -5.24 3.58 -30.89
N ASN A 197 -6.41 4.00 -31.37
CA ASN A 197 -7.45 4.63 -30.56
C ASN A 197 -7.94 3.67 -29.46
N TYR A 198 -8.09 4.20 -28.27
CA TYR A 198 -8.59 3.44 -27.13
C TYR A 198 -10.06 3.06 -27.31
N VAL A 199 -10.37 1.82 -27.07
CA VAL A 199 -11.72 1.28 -27.04
C VAL A 199 -12.00 0.76 -25.63
N PRO A 200 -12.95 1.36 -24.90
CA PRO A 200 -13.27 0.89 -23.54
C PRO A 200 -13.66 -0.59 -23.53
N TYR A 201 -13.21 -1.31 -22.51
CA TYR A 201 -13.48 -2.73 -22.34
C TYR A 201 -14.98 -3.05 -22.52
N GLY A 202 -15.30 -4.07 -23.30
CA GLY A 202 -16.68 -4.50 -23.58
C GLY A 202 -17.45 -3.63 -24.57
N ARG A 203 -16.79 -2.61 -25.18
CA ARG A 203 -17.37 -1.78 -26.26
C ARG A 203 -16.85 -2.22 -27.63
N SER A 204 -17.63 -1.95 -28.68
CA SER A 204 -17.17 -2.17 -30.06
C SER A 204 -16.28 -1.02 -30.54
N ALA A 205 -15.47 -1.27 -31.56
CA ALA A 205 -14.60 -0.25 -32.18
C ALA A 205 -15.30 1.04 -32.63
N ARG A 206 -16.64 1.00 -32.77
CA ARG A 206 -17.45 2.22 -33.04
C ARG A 206 -17.44 3.22 -31.89
N PHE A 207 -17.05 2.79 -30.69
CA PHE A 207 -16.94 3.62 -29.49
C PHE A 207 -15.48 3.95 -29.17
N ALA A 208 -14.58 3.83 -30.17
CA ALA A 208 -13.21 4.31 -30.03
C ALA A 208 -13.21 5.79 -29.67
N GLN A 209 -12.38 6.14 -28.70
CA GLN A 209 -12.23 7.54 -28.26
C GLN A 209 -11.21 8.27 -29.13
N ASP A 210 -11.23 9.61 -29.14
CA ASP A 210 -10.26 10.45 -29.84
C ASP A 210 -8.93 10.53 -29.07
N GLN A 211 -8.54 9.44 -28.41
CA GLN A 211 -7.28 9.30 -27.70
C GLN A 211 -6.66 7.95 -28.01
N THR A 212 -5.33 7.88 -27.98
CA THR A 212 -4.62 6.64 -28.19
C THR A 212 -4.64 5.76 -26.93
N ASN A 213 -4.33 4.47 -27.10
CA ASN A 213 -4.11 3.57 -25.95
C ASN A 213 -2.95 4.08 -25.06
N ASP A 214 -1.89 4.70 -25.64
CA ASP A 214 -0.80 5.29 -24.84
C ASP A 214 -1.31 6.48 -24.02
N ASP A 215 -2.15 7.35 -24.58
CA ASP A 215 -2.75 8.45 -23.83
C ASP A 215 -3.61 7.94 -22.67
N HIS A 216 -4.47 6.95 -22.93
CA HIS A 216 -5.32 6.37 -21.88
C HIS A 216 -4.50 5.66 -20.81
N PHE A 217 -3.72 4.62 -21.17
CA PHE A 217 -3.04 3.80 -20.19
C PHE A 217 -1.89 4.54 -19.49
N ARG A 218 -1.13 5.38 -20.23
CA ARG A 218 0.00 6.10 -19.65
C ARG A 218 -0.40 7.35 -18.91
N ARG A 219 -1.18 8.25 -19.56
CA ARG A 219 -1.46 9.58 -19.00
C ARG A 219 -2.61 9.55 -18.02
N GLU A 220 -3.74 8.93 -18.40
CA GLU A 220 -4.92 8.94 -17.55
C GLU A 220 -4.80 7.94 -16.41
N VAL A 221 -4.48 6.66 -16.71
CA VAL A 221 -4.45 5.63 -15.68
C VAL A 221 -3.13 5.66 -14.92
N TYR A 222 -1.99 5.39 -15.57
CA TYR A 222 -0.71 5.23 -14.86
C TYR A 222 -0.26 6.50 -14.15
N ILE A 223 -0.12 7.62 -14.89
CA ILE A 223 0.31 8.91 -14.32
C ILE A 223 -0.78 9.48 -13.43
N GLY A 224 -2.05 9.45 -13.85
CA GLY A 224 -3.17 9.99 -13.09
C GLY A 224 -3.32 9.37 -11.69
N VAL A 225 -3.18 8.04 -11.58
CA VAL A 225 -3.24 7.35 -10.28
C VAL A 225 -2.01 7.70 -9.42
N ILE A 226 -0.80 7.70 -10.00
CA ILE A 226 0.42 8.08 -9.27
C ILE A 226 0.34 9.52 -8.77
N ASP A 227 -0.14 10.45 -9.59
CA ASP A 227 -0.27 11.87 -9.22
C ASP A 227 -1.27 12.06 -8.07
N LYS A 228 -2.42 11.36 -8.11
CA LYS A 228 -3.38 11.39 -7.00
C LYS A 228 -2.78 10.86 -5.69
N ILE A 229 -2.05 9.74 -5.74
CA ILE A 229 -1.40 9.18 -4.56
C ILE A 229 -0.32 10.13 -4.03
N SER A 230 0.48 10.72 -4.92
CA SER A 230 1.50 11.69 -4.54
C SER A 230 0.88 12.92 -3.88
N GLN A 231 -0.20 13.45 -4.44
CA GLN A 231 -0.94 14.58 -3.87
C GLN A 231 -1.50 14.27 -2.48
N GLU A 232 -2.07 13.08 -2.28
CA GLU A 232 -2.56 12.65 -0.98
C GLU A 232 -1.44 12.45 0.05
N LEU A 233 -0.29 11.91 -0.37
CA LEU A 233 0.89 11.82 0.48
C LEU A 233 1.43 13.21 0.85
N ASP A 234 1.46 14.14 -0.10
CA ASP A 234 1.93 15.51 0.13
C ASP A 234 0.97 16.28 1.05
N SER A 235 -0.32 16.13 0.88
CA SER A 235 -1.34 16.75 1.72
C SER A 235 -1.31 16.27 3.18
N ARG A 236 -1.01 14.99 3.41
CA ARG A 236 -0.99 14.41 4.76
C ARG A 236 0.34 14.55 5.47
N PHE A 237 1.40 14.56 4.70
CA PHE A 237 2.78 14.66 5.16
C PHE A 237 3.45 15.86 4.49
N ASP A 238 2.83 17.02 4.68
CA ASP A 238 3.38 18.30 4.23
C ASP A 238 4.65 18.69 5.01
N GLU A 239 5.29 19.75 4.60
CA GLU A 239 6.54 20.21 5.19
C GLU A 239 6.38 20.58 6.67
N VAL A 240 5.23 21.19 7.03
CA VAL A 240 4.94 21.60 8.43
C VAL A 240 4.73 20.37 9.31
N ASN A 241 3.91 19.41 8.88
CA ASN A 241 3.68 18.18 9.64
C ASN A 241 4.98 17.37 9.79
N MET A 242 5.79 17.31 8.74
CA MET A 242 7.10 16.63 8.79
C MET A 242 8.07 17.34 9.72
N GLU A 243 8.04 18.67 9.79
CA GLU A 243 8.83 19.45 10.72
C GLU A 243 8.38 19.22 12.18
N LEU A 244 7.08 19.29 12.46
CA LEU A 244 6.52 18.97 13.76
C LEU A 244 6.98 17.59 14.27
N LEU A 245 6.85 16.57 13.43
CA LEU A 245 7.31 15.22 13.76
C LEU A 245 8.82 15.17 14.03
N THR A 246 9.63 15.90 13.25
CA THR A 246 11.09 15.99 13.48
C THR A 246 11.41 16.63 14.82
N CYS A 247 10.68 17.68 15.18
CA CYS A 247 10.86 18.36 16.46
C CYS A 247 10.39 17.47 17.64
N MET A 248 9.28 16.77 17.50
CA MET A 248 8.80 15.81 18.50
C MET A 248 9.79 14.65 18.72
N ALA A 249 10.42 14.16 17.66
CA ALA A 249 11.40 13.08 17.74
C ALA A 249 12.62 13.45 18.60
N ALA A 250 12.92 14.74 18.74
CA ALA A 250 14.00 15.21 19.61
C ALA A 250 13.73 14.95 21.12
N LEU A 251 12.48 14.70 21.51
CA LEU A 251 12.11 14.32 22.88
C LEU A 251 12.08 12.81 23.11
N ASN A 252 12.43 11.99 22.12
CA ASN A 252 12.38 10.52 22.25
C ASN A 252 13.37 10.06 23.33
N PRO A 253 12.89 9.33 24.39
CA PRO A 253 13.75 8.87 25.47
C PRO A 253 14.62 7.66 25.11
N ALA A 254 14.42 7.03 23.94
CA ALA A 254 15.22 5.88 23.52
C ALA A 254 16.72 6.18 23.59
N ASP A 255 17.50 5.14 23.94
CA ASP A 255 18.97 5.23 24.08
C ASP A 255 19.42 6.38 24.99
N SER A 256 18.73 6.57 26.11
CA SER A 256 19.04 7.65 27.07
C SER A 256 18.97 9.04 26.43
N PHE A 257 17.94 9.30 25.63
CA PHE A 257 17.74 10.55 24.93
C PHE A 257 18.87 10.89 23.94
N ALA A 258 19.36 9.89 23.21
CA ALA A 258 20.43 10.08 22.22
C ALA A 258 20.04 11.08 21.12
N SER A 259 18.75 11.17 20.78
CA SER A 259 18.22 12.09 19.75
C SER A 259 17.86 13.48 20.27
N PHE A 260 18.11 13.78 21.56
CA PHE A 260 17.69 15.04 22.16
C PHE A 260 18.41 16.23 21.50
N ASP A 261 17.60 17.24 21.13
CA ASP A 261 18.05 18.47 20.50
C ASP A 261 17.19 19.64 21.00
N ALA A 262 17.75 20.45 21.89
CA ALA A 262 17.06 21.58 22.52
C ALA A 262 16.54 22.59 21.48
N ASN A 263 17.27 22.83 20.37
CA ASN A 263 16.84 23.75 19.32
C ASN A 263 15.57 23.25 18.62
N LYS A 264 15.44 21.95 18.41
CA LYS A 264 14.24 21.35 17.82
C LYS A 264 13.06 21.44 18.79
N VAL A 265 13.28 21.20 20.08
CA VAL A 265 12.20 21.34 21.10
C VAL A 265 11.78 22.81 21.22
N HIS A 266 12.71 23.75 21.23
CA HIS A 266 12.40 25.18 21.19
C HIS A 266 11.60 25.55 19.93
N ARG A 267 11.96 24.99 18.77
CA ARG A 267 11.23 25.18 17.53
C ARG A 267 9.83 24.57 17.58
N LEU A 268 9.67 23.39 18.21
CA LEU A 268 8.36 22.78 18.47
C LEU A 268 7.45 23.73 19.27
N ALA A 269 7.95 24.33 20.33
CA ALA A 269 7.18 25.26 21.16
C ALA A 269 6.67 26.48 20.36
N LYS A 270 7.43 26.97 19.36
CA LYS A 270 7.00 28.07 18.49
C LYS A 270 5.81 27.77 17.61
N PHE A 271 5.48 26.49 17.34
CA PHE A 271 4.27 26.11 16.64
C PHE A 271 3.00 26.23 17.51
N TYR A 272 3.17 26.43 18.83
CA TYR A 272 2.08 26.54 19.80
C TYR A 272 2.08 27.90 20.51
N PRO A 273 1.88 29.02 19.77
CA PRO A 273 1.99 30.37 20.34
C PRO A 273 0.90 30.70 21.38
N ASN A 274 -0.17 29.92 21.44
CA ASN A 274 -1.20 30.06 22.46
C ASN A 274 -0.81 29.41 23.79
N ASP A 275 0.10 28.44 23.78
CA ASP A 275 0.55 27.70 24.95
C ASP A 275 1.89 28.24 25.47
N PHE A 276 2.73 28.84 24.59
CA PHE A 276 4.04 29.37 24.94
C PHE A 276 4.14 30.87 24.64
N SER A 277 4.21 31.68 25.68
CA SER A 277 4.49 33.11 25.55
C SER A 277 5.96 33.36 25.21
N SER A 278 6.29 34.58 24.77
CA SER A 278 7.70 34.97 24.53
C SER A 278 8.59 34.83 25.78
N SER A 279 8.03 35.02 27.00
CA SER A 279 8.75 34.81 28.25
C SER A 279 8.96 33.31 28.55
N ASP A 280 8.02 32.44 28.16
CA ASP A 280 8.16 31.00 28.34
C ASP A 280 9.21 30.45 27.40
N LEU A 281 9.25 30.92 26.15
CA LEU A 281 10.29 30.55 25.18
C LEU A 281 11.71 30.92 25.64
N LEU A 282 11.88 32.07 26.32
CA LEU A 282 13.20 32.49 26.89
C LEU A 282 13.62 31.58 28.06
N ARG A 283 12.67 31.07 28.84
CA ARG A 283 12.95 30.15 29.97
C ARG A 283 13.16 28.72 29.50
N LEU A 284 12.55 28.35 28.37
CA LEU A 284 12.54 26.99 27.85
C LEU A 284 13.96 26.45 27.64
N ASP A 285 14.88 27.26 27.12
CA ASP A 285 16.25 26.82 26.87
C ASP A 285 16.96 26.36 28.17
N LEU A 286 16.82 27.13 29.26
CA LEU A 286 17.35 26.75 30.57
C LEU A 286 16.64 25.54 31.18
N GLN A 287 15.32 25.44 30.98
CA GLN A 287 14.56 24.28 31.43
C GLN A 287 14.96 23.01 30.68
N LEU A 288 15.21 23.08 29.38
CA LEU A 288 15.62 21.95 28.57
C LEU A 288 17.00 21.41 28.97
N GLU A 289 17.96 22.30 29.32
CA GLU A 289 19.26 21.86 29.84
C GLU A 289 19.11 21.13 31.17
N THR A 290 18.29 21.66 32.07
CA THR A 290 18.00 21.01 33.37
C THR A 290 17.24 19.71 33.19
N PHE A 291 16.23 19.71 32.31
CA PHE A 291 15.43 18.53 31.99
C PHE A 291 16.26 17.37 31.50
N ILE A 292 17.09 17.59 30.49
CA ILE A 292 17.86 16.49 29.90
C ILE A 292 18.89 15.91 30.87
N ASP A 293 19.51 16.76 31.68
CA ASP A 293 20.46 16.34 32.71
C ASP A 293 19.77 15.51 33.80
N ASP A 294 18.58 15.91 34.23
CA ASP A 294 17.80 15.21 35.23
C ASP A 294 17.30 13.85 34.68
N MET A 295 16.74 13.83 33.47
CA MET A 295 16.24 12.60 32.86
C MET A 295 17.31 11.56 32.62
N ARG A 296 18.51 11.97 32.21
CA ARG A 296 19.65 11.05 31.96
C ARG A 296 20.24 10.48 33.24
N LYS A 297 20.16 11.19 34.36
CA LYS A 297 20.71 10.74 35.65
C LYS A 297 19.76 9.86 36.45
N ASP A 298 18.48 9.96 36.23
CA ASP A 298 17.49 9.23 36.98
C ASP A 298 17.22 7.82 36.39
N GLU A 299 17.45 6.79 37.23
CA GLU A 299 17.20 5.40 36.86
C GLU A 299 15.76 5.12 36.43
N MET A 300 14.77 5.89 36.91
CA MET A 300 13.36 5.70 36.58
C MET A 300 13.03 6.03 35.13
N PHE A 301 13.89 6.78 34.43
CA PHE A 301 13.73 7.15 33.02
C PHE A 301 14.61 6.29 32.08
N LYS A 302 15.43 5.42 32.64
CA LYS A 302 16.22 4.46 31.86
C LYS A 302 15.31 3.37 31.24
N GLY A 303 15.56 3.03 30.01
CA GLY A 303 14.82 1.98 29.30
C GLY A 303 13.46 2.41 28.74
N LEU A 304 13.10 3.70 28.80
CA LEU A 304 11.95 4.21 28.07
C LEU A 304 12.25 4.21 26.56
N ASN A 305 11.25 3.80 25.75
CA ASN A 305 11.49 3.61 24.32
C ASN A 305 10.68 4.56 23.43
N ASN A 306 9.71 5.27 23.99
CA ASN A 306 8.82 6.14 23.21
C ASN A 306 8.29 7.32 24.04
N LEU A 307 7.70 8.30 23.35
CA LEU A 307 7.15 9.52 23.97
C LEU A 307 5.96 9.25 24.90
N VAL A 308 5.20 8.19 24.66
CA VAL A 308 4.06 7.83 25.52
C VAL A 308 4.58 7.37 26.88
N ASP A 309 5.56 6.48 26.91
CA ASP A 309 6.19 5.99 28.13
C ASP A 309 6.81 7.17 28.91
N LEU A 310 7.48 8.10 28.20
CA LEU A 310 8.03 9.32 28.79
C LEU A 310 6.94 10.16 29.46
N SER A 311 5.83 10.45 28.76
CA SER A 311 4.75 11.27 29.28
C SER A 311 4.09 10.64 30.51
N VAL A 312 3.83 9.34 30.47
CA VAL A 312 3.29 8.60 31.65
C VAL A 312 4.25 8.70 32.83
N LYS A 313 5.55 8.49 32.59
CA LYS A 313 6.56 8.52 33.65
C LYS A 313 6.74 9.92 34.25
N LEU A 314 6.68 10.98 33.45
CA LEU A 314 6.70 12.36 33.92
C LEU A 314 5.53 12.64 34.88
N VAL A 315 4.30 12.20 34.52
CA VAL A 315 3.11 12.37 35.36
C VAL A 315 3.21 11.54 36.65
N GLU A 316 3.63 10.27 36.58
CA GLU A 316 3.82 9.41 37.74
C GLU A 316 4.81 10.01 38.75
N THR A 317 5.88 10.60 38.27
CA THR A 317 6.93 11.22 39.11
C THR A 317 6.62 12.68 39.50
N LYS A 318 5.49 13.25 39.04
CA LYS A 318 5.09 14.65 39.18
C LYS A 318 6.07 15.67 38.59
N ARG A 319 6.91 15.22 37.66
CA ARG A 319 7.86 16.09 36.97
C ARG A 319 7.21 16.92 35.86
N ASP A 320 6.02 16.53 35.42
CA ASP A 320 5.13 17.35 34.60
C ASP A 320 4.82 18.73 35.23
N LYS A 321 4.94 18.87 36.57
CA LYS A 321 4.75 20.12 37.28
C LYS A 321 6.02 20.93 37.45
N VAL A 322 7.17 20.35 37.17
CA VAL A 322 8.49 20.98 37.24
C VAL A 322 8.91 21.50 35.89
N TYR A 323 8.67 20.71 34.88
CA TYR A 323 8.98 21.02 33.48
C TYR A 323 7.64 21.25 32.74
N HIS A 324 7.32 22.51 32.53
CA HIS A 324 6.07 22.95 31.92
C HIS A 324 6.18 22.98 30.41
#